data_6b97905154f8087a8f41839f3ac3df4e
#
_entry.id   6b97905154f8087a8f41839f3ac3df4e
#
_cell.length_a   1.000
_cell.length_b   1.000
_cell.length_c   1.000
_cell.angle_alpha   90.00
_cell.angle_beta   90.00
_cell.angle_gamma   90.00
#
_symmetry.space_group_name_H-M   'P 1'
#
loop_
_entity.id
_entity.type
_entity.pdbx_description
1 polymer ?
#
loop_
_entity_poly.entity_id
_entity_poly.type
_entity_poly.pdbx_seq_one_letter_code
_entity_poly.pdbx_strand_id
1 'polypeptide(L)'
;MPAAFDDLYIGQSVSIGAGVVSEDELTAFCKAYAPNWNINDGVPDALIFVLWSRLESEAASHWPQTKRLAVDALRWSRNPPPGELLRGRLTVMGKDAVGDTKGVVIAQNDVLDEAGRLVFSCLTRSVFQRLPKAPME
;
A
#
# COMPACT_ATOMS: atom_id res chain seq x y z
N MET A 1 -11.93 -1.51 -1.51
CA MET A 1 -11.76 -2.82 -2.13
C MET A 1 -13.00 -3.66 -1.88
N PRO A 2 -13.54 -4.35 -2.88
CA PRO A 2 -14.64 -5.28 -2.67
C PRO A 2 -14.28 -6.35 -1.65
N ALA A 3 -15.28 -6.87 -0.97
CA ALA A 3 -15.10 -7.82 0.09
C ALA A 3 -14.68 -9.22 -0.37
N ALA A 4 -14.87 -9.58 -1.64
CA ALA A 4 -14.64 -10.93 -2.12
C ALA A 4 -13.55 -11.00 -3.17
N PHE A 5 -12.67 -12.01 -3.05
CA PHE A 5 -11.63 -12.28 -4.04
C PHE A 5 -12.21 -12.46 -5.46
N ASP A 6 -13.31 -13.19 -5.58
CA ASP A 6 -13.90 -13.50 -6.88
C ASP A 6 -14.48 -12.27 -7.59
N ASP A 7 -14.79 -11.20 -6.85
CA ASP A 7 -15.33 -9.96 -7.40
C ASP A 7 -14.24 -9.00 -7.89
N LEU A 8 -12.97 -9.27 -7.59
CA LEU A 8 -11.86 -8.47 -8.07
C LEU A 8 -11.63 -8.68 -9.55
N TYR A 9 -11.25 -7.61 -10.25
CA TYR A 9 -10.91 -7.72 -11.67
C TYR A 9 -9.60 -6.98 -11.95
N ILE A 10 -8.87 -7.45 -12.94
CA ILE A 10 -7.59 -6.87 -13.37
C ILE A 10 -7.84 -5.45 -13.88
N GLY A 11 -7.05 -4.51 -13.40
CA GLY A 11 -7.19 -3.08 -13.69
C GLY A 11 -8.06 -2.32 -12.69
N GLN A 12 -8.72 -3.02 -11.77
CA GLN A 12 -9.50 -2.39 -10.72
C GLN A 12 -8.60 -1.52 -9.84
N SER A 13 -8.97 -0.26 -9.66
CA SER A 13 -8.21 0.70 -8.87
C SER A 13 -9.01 1.13 -7.65
N VAL A 14 -8.33 1.21 -6.52
CA VAL A 14 -8.94 1.52 -5.23
C VAL A 14 -8.07 2.52 -4.50
N SER A 15 -8.69 3.53 -3.87
CA SER A 15 -7.98 4.40 -2.93
C SER A 15 -7.68 3.62 -1.65
N ILE A 16 -6.47 3.74 -1.15
CA ILE A 16 -6.10 3.21 0.17
C ILE A 16 -5.96 4.31 1.22
N GLY A 17 -6.47 5.51 0.92
CA GLY A 17 -6.49 6.61 1.85
C GLY A 17 -5.41 7.64 1.59
N ALA A 18 -5.27 8.56 2.52
CA ALA A 18 -4.30 9.65 2.44
C ALA A 18 -3.71 9.93 3.81
N GLY A 19 -2.53 10.50 3.83
CA GLY A 19 -1.85 10.86 5.08
C GLY A 19 -0.73 11.85 4.84
N VAL A 20 -0.20 12.34 5.93
CA VAL A 20 0.97 13.23 5.94
C VAL A 20 2.02 12.67 6.88
N VAL A 21 3.29 12.98 6.62
CA VAL A 21 4.34 12.80 7.60
C VAL A 21 4.52 14.15 8.29
N SER A 22 4.30 14.22 9.59
CA SER A 22 4.51 15.45 10.35
C SER A 22 6.00 15.73 10.55
N GLU A 23 6.33 16.97 10.88
CA GLU A 23 7.70 17.32 11.23
C GLU A 23 8.20 16.54 12.45
N ASP A 24 7.33 16.30 13.43
CA ASP A 24 7.68 15.52 14.62
C ASP A 24 7.97 14.07 14.27
N GLU A 25 7.17 13.46 13.42
CA GLU A 25 7.40 12.09 12.92
C GLU A 25 8.72 12.00 12.15
N LEU A 26 8.99 12.96 11.28
CA LEU A 26 10.23 13.03 10.52
C LEU A 26 11.44 13.11 11.43
N THR A 27 11.41 14.02 12.41
CA THR A 27 12.50 14.22 13.37
C THR A 27 12.74 12.97 14.19
N ALA A 28 11.67 12.37 14.74
CA ALA A 28 11.77 11.16 15.56
C ALA A 28 12.30 9.96 14.75
N PHE A 29 11.83 9.79 13.53
CA PHE A 29 12.27 8.70 12.65
C PHE A 29 13.75 8.84 12.31
N CYS A 30 14.19 10.04 11.91
CA CYS A 30 15.57 10.26 11.54
C CYS A 30 16.52 10.09 12.73
N LYS A 31 16.12 10.54 13.91
CA LYS A 31 16.90 10.34 15.12
C LYS A 31 17.10 8.86 15.43
N ALA A 32 16.06 8.05 15.26
CA ALA A 32 16.09 6.64 15.61
C ALA A 32 16.74 5.76 14.53
N TYR A 33 16.50 6.05 13.24
CA TYR A 33 16.83 5.13 12.15
C TYR A 33 17.66 5.73 11.02
N ALA A 34 17.75 7.03 10.91
CA ALA A 34 18.47 7.70 9.83
C ALA A 34 19.20 8.97 10.33
N PRO A 35 20.16 8.82 11.27
CA PRO A 35 20.78 9.99 11.91
C PRO A 35 21.60 10.87 10.96
N ASN A 36 22.00 10.33 9.80
CA ASN A 36 22.78 11.05 8.80
C ASN A 36 21.93 11.65 7.68
N TRP A 37 20.61 11.46 7.72
CA TRP A 37 19.72 12.04 6.74
C TRP A 37 19.56 13.54 7.00
N ASN A 38 19.69 14.34 5.93
CA ASN A 38 19.41 15.76 6.02
C ASN A 38 17.89 15.97 5.90
N ILE A 39 17.26 16.45 6.96
CA ILE A 39 15.81 16.66 7.00
C ILE A 39 15.32 17.71 5.98
N ASN A 40 16.22 18.57 5.51
CA ASN A 40 15.89 19.54 4.45
C ASN A 40 15.73 18.87 3.08
N ASP A 41 16.17 17.63 2.93
CA ASP A 41 15.98 16.86 1.70
C ASP A 41 14.60 16.20 1.61
N GLY A 42 13.76 16.40 2.61
CA GLY A 42 12.40 15.86 2.66
C GLY A 42 12.29 14.61 3.51
N VAL A 43 11.21 13.85 3.28
CA VAL A 43 10.95 12.61 4.00
C VAL A 43 11.84 11.50 3.43
N PRO A 44 12.62 10.78 4.27
CA PRO A 44 13.49 9.71 3.78
C PRO A 44 12.70 8.52 3.24
N ASP A 45 13.32 7.77 2.35
CA ASP A 45 12.71 6.66 1.63
C ASP A 45 12.01 5.66 2.57
N ALA A 46 12.67 5.24 3.62
CA ALA A 46 12.12 4.26 4.54
C ALA A 46 10.87 4.77 5.27
N LEU A 47 10.79 6.07 5.56
CA LEU A 47 9.62 6.66 6.22
C LEU A 47 8.46 6.78 5.24
N ILE A 48 8.71 7.03 3.97
CA ILE A 48 7.69 6.99 2.92
C ILE A 48 7.10 5.57 2.84
N PHE A 49 7.94 4.55 2.89
CA PHE A 49 7.49 3.15 2.93
C PHE A 49 6.59 2.88 4.16
N VAL A 50 6.99 3.39 5.33
CA VAL A 50 6.20 3.25 6.56
C VAL A 50 4.84 3.93 6.41
N LEU A 51 4.78 5.12 5.82
CA LEU A 51 3.52 5.81 5.54
C LEU A 51 2.61 4.95 4.63
N TRP A 52 3.17 4.46 3.52
CA TRP A 52 2.42 3.58 2.63
C TRP A 52 1.91 2.34 3.37
N SER A 53 2.77 1.71 4.16
CA SER A 53 2.41 0.51 4.93
C SER A 53 1.25 0.78 5.89
N ARG A 54 1.23 1.94 6.54
CA ARG A 54 0.14 2.35 7.42
C ARG A 54 -1.17 2.52 6.62
N LEU A 55 -1.13 3.23 5.50
CA LEU A 55 -2.32 3.43 4.66
C LEU A 55 -2.89 2.09 4.18
N GLU A 56 -2.01 1.22 3.67
CA GLU A 56 -2.43 -0.09 3.17
C GLU A 56 -3.00 -0.97 4.28
N SER A 57 -2.35 -1.00 5.43
CA SER A 57 -2.79 -1.79 6.58
C SER A 57 -4.17 -1.34 7.08
N GLU A 58 -4.40 -0.04 7.17
CA GLU A 58 -5.70 0.50 7.58
C GLU A 58 -6.79 0.15 6.55
N ALA A 59 -6.51 0.30 5.27
CA ALA A 59 -7.45 -0.05 4.22
C ALA A 59 -7.72 -1.57 4.20
N ALA A 60 -6.67 -2.37 4.29
CA ALA A 60 -6.76 -3.83 4.24
C ALA A 60 -7.47 -4.44 5.45
N SER A 61 -7.62 -3.69 6.55
CA SER A 61 -8.38 -4.17 7.72
C SER A 61 -9.84 -4.51 7.39
N HIS A 62 -10.35 -3.97 6.29
CA HIS A 62 -11.70 -4.21 5.80
C HIS A 62 -11.76 -5.22 4.65
N TRP A 63 -10.62 -5.79 4.25
CA TRP A 63 -10.50 -6.73 3.14
C TRP A 63 -10.34 -8.16 3.66
N PRO A 64 -10.68 -9.17 2.86
CA PRO A 64 -10.43 -10.56 3.24
C PRO A 64 -8.96 -10.97 3.04
N GLN A 65 -8.03 -10.05 3.16
CA GLN A 65 -6.60 -10.29 3.09
C GLN A 65 -6.14 -10.95 4.39
N THR A 66 -5.50 -12.11 4.27
CA THR A 66 -5.07 -12.89 5.44
C THR A 66 -3.58 -12.91 5.63
N LYS A 67 -2.79 -12.74 4.58
CA LYS A 67 -1.33 -12.77 4.65
C LYS A 67 -0.70 -11.99 3.52
N ARG A 68 0.35 -11.22 3.84
CA ARG A 68 1.24 -10.63 2.85
C ARG A 68 2.34 -11.64 2.52
N LEU A 69 2.50 -11.97 1.24
CA LEU A 69 3.56 -12.87 0.79
C LEU A 69 4.83 -12.14 0.39
N ALA A 70 4.69 -10.98 -0.25
CA ALA A 70 5.83 -10.23 -0.73
C ALA A 70 5.50 -8.76 -0.97
N VAL A 71 6.53 -7.93 -0.87
CA VAL A 71 6.55 -6.55 -1.38
C VAL A 71 7.76 -6.46 -2.28
N ASP A 72 7.53 -6.23 -3.57
CA ASP A 72 8.57 -6.23 -4.59
C ASP A 72 8.64 -4.89 -5.32
N ALA A 73 9.73 -4.67 -6.05
CA ALA A 73 9.90 -3.54 -6.95
C ALA A 73 9.64 -2.19 -6.28
N LEU A 74 10.19 -2.00 -5.08
CA LEU A 74 10.09 -0.73 -4.38
C LEU A 74 10.84 0.36 -5.14
N ARG A 75 10.15 1.47 -5.42
CA ARG A 75 10.72 2.61 -6.15
C ARG A 75 10.31 3.91 -5.48
N TRP A 76 11.28 4.79 -5.30
CA TRP A 76 11.06 6.14 -4.77
C TRP A 76 11.40 7.15 -5.86
N SER A 77 10.44 7.99 -6.23
CA SER A 77 10.59 8.97 -7.30
C SER A 77 10.93 10.36 -6.79
N ARG A 78 10.51 10.69 -5.58
CA ARG A 78 10.83 11.95 -4.91
C ARG A 78 10.65 11.83 -3.40
N ASN A 79 11.28 12.75 -2.69
CA ASN A 79 11.19 12.85 -1.23
C ASN A 79 10.39 14.12 -0.90
N PRO A 80 9.08 14.01 -0.64
CA PRO A 80 8.25 15.19 -0.35
C PRO A 80 8.64 15.82 0.99
N PRO A 81 8.38 17.12 1.17
CA PRO A 81 8.55 17.75 2.47
C PRO A 81 7.50 17.20 3.46
N PRO A 82 7.78 17.33 4.79
CA PRO A 82 6.76 17.01 5.78
C PRO A 82 5.54 17.92 5.63
N GLY A 83 4.37 17.40 5.98
CA GLY A 83 3.11 18.13 5.88
C GLY A 83 2.43 18.08 4.52
N GLU A 84 3.10 17.58 3.49
CA GLU A 84 2.46 17.38 2.19
C GLU A 84 1.50 16.19 2.24
N LEU A 85 0.28 16.37 1.74
CA LEU A 85 -0.70 15.29 1.70
C LEU A 85 -0.31 14.29 0.62
N LEU A 86 -0.23 13.02 1.01
CA LEU A 86 0.11 11.91 0.14
C LEU A 86 -1.07 10.95 0.08
N ARG A 87 -1.41 10.50 -1.14
CA ARG A 87 -2.55 9.62 -1.38
C ARG A 87 -2.06 8.28 -1.90
N GLY A 88 -2.60 7.21 -1.34
CA GLY A 88 -2.33 5.86 -1.80
C GLY A 88 -3.39 5.34 -2.76
N ARG A 89 -2.94 4.59 -3.75
CA ARG A 89 -3.78 3.90 -4.71
C ARG A 89 -3.28 2.50 -4.93
N LEU A 90 -4.20 1.55 -5.00
CA LEU A 90 -3.91 0.16 -5.32
C LEU A 90 -4.60 -0.21 -6.61
N THR A 91 -3.88 -0.88 -7.51
CA THR A 91 -4.45 -1.40 -8.77
C THR A 91 -4.23 -2.90 -8.84
N VAL A 92 -5.29 -3.65 -9.04
CA VAL A 92 -5.19 -5.11 -9.20
C VAL A 92 -4.54 -5.43 -10.54
N MET A 93 -3.39 -6.09 -10.49
CA MET A 93 -2.62 -6.46 -11.67
C MET A 93 -2.79 -7.93 -12.06
N GLY A 94 -3.11 -8.77 -11.10
CA GLY A 94 -3.34 -10.18 -11.33
C GLY A 94 -4.03 -10.82 -10.14
N LYS A 95 -4.68 -11.96 -10.39
CA LYS A 95 -5.23 -12.77 -9.32
C LYS A 95 -5.24 -14.23 -9.75
N ASP A 96 -4.88 -15.11 -8.82
CA ASP A 96 -4.83 -16.54 -9.02
C ASP A 96 -5.58 -17.27 -7.90
N ALA A 97 -6.56 -18.05 -8.24
CA ALA A 97 -7.22 -18.93 -7.28
C ALA A 97 -6.26 -20.06 -6.88
N VAL A 98 -6.10 -20.28 -5.58
CA VAL A 98 -5.28 -21.36 -5.04
C VAL A 98 -6.20 -22.29 -4.24
N GLY A 99 -7.08 -22.98 -4.96
CA GLY A 99 -8.11 -23.82 -4.36
C GLY A 99 -9.42 -23.06 -4.12
N ASP A 100 -10.32 -23.68 -3.37
CA ASP A 100 -11.68 -23.18 -3.19
C ASP A 100 -11.79 -22.05 -2.14
N THR A 101 -10.80 -21.92 -1.26
CA THR A 101 -10.87 -21.03 -0.10
C THR A 101 -9.91 -19.87 -0.14
N LYS A 102 -8.93 -19.89 -1.03
CA LYS A 102 -7.86 -18.89 -1.09
C LYS A 102 -7.55 -18.46 -2.51
N GLY A 103 -7.05 -17.26 -2.63
CA GLY A 103 -6.43 -16.77 -3.86
C GLY A 103 -5.29 -15.81 -3.56
N VAL A 104 -4.44 -15.59 -4.54
CA VAL A 104 -3.35 -14.61 -4.46
C VAL A 104 -3.70 -13.42 -5.32
N VAL A 105 -3.58 -12.22 -4.75
CA VAL A 105 -3.78 -10.95 -5.46
C VAL A 105 -2.43 -10.29 -5.63
N ILE A 106 -2.11 -9.91 -6.87
CA ILE A 106 -0.94 -9.11 -7.21
C ILE A 106 -1.43 -7.70 -7.49
N ALA A 107 -0.87 -6.73 -6.78
CA ALA A 107 -1.33 -5.35 -6.89
C ALA A 107 -0.16 -4.37 -7.04
N GLN A 108 -0.36 -3.38 -7.90
CA GLN A 108 0.50 -2.20 -7.99
C GLN A 108 0.02 -1.20 -6.94
N ASN A 109 0.93 -0.77 -6.09
CA ASN A 109 0.65 0.28 -5.10
C ASN A 109 1.40 1.54 -5.48
N ASP A 110 0.70 2.67 -5.49
CA ASP A 110 1.28 3.97 -5.79
C ASP A 110 0.96 4.95 -4.67
N VAL A 111 1.93 5.77 -4.30
CA VAL A 111 1.74 6.93 -3.44
C VAL A 111 1.96 8.16 -4.30
N LEU A 112 0.98 9.05 -4.33
CA LEU A 112 0.96 10.24 -5.17
C LEU A 112 0.91 11.49 -4.29
N ASP A 113 1.54 12.57 -4.75
CA ASP A 113 1.42 13.87 -4.10
C ASP A 113 0.15 14.61 -4.52
N GLU A 114 -0.04 15.82 -4.00
CA GLU A 114 -1.23 16.61 -4.30
C GLU A 114 -1.34 17.00 -5.78
N ALA A 115 -0.21 17.08 -6.49
CA ALA A 115 -0.20 17.36 -7.92
C ALA A 115 -0.39 16.09 -8.78
N GLY A 116 -0.57 14.92 -8.15
CA GLY A 116 -0.72 13.65 -8.85
C GLY A 116 0.59 13.03 -9.31
N ARG A 117 1.74 13.55 -8.86
CA ARG A 117 3.04 12.99 -9.21
C ARG A 117 3.37 11.79 -8.34
N LEU A 118 4.01 10.79 -8.94
CA LEU A 118 4.42 9.59 -8.23
C LEU A 118 5.51 9.91 -7.21
N VAL A 119 5.31 9.47 -5.97
CA VAL A 119 6.29 9.56 -4.88
C VAL A 119 6.94 8.20 -4.63
N PHE A 120 6.13 7.15 -4.56
CA PHE A 120 6.57 5.81 -4.22
C PHE A 120 5.68 4.79 -4.93
N SER A 121 6.27 3.66 -5.31
CA SER A 121 5.49 2.53 -5.83
C SER A 121 6.11 1.20 -5.42
N CYS A 122 5.27 0.17 -5.36
CA CYS A 122 5.69 -1.21 -5.15
C CYS A 122 4.65 -2.18 -5.70
N LEU A 123 5.06 -3.45 -5.82
CA LEU A 123 4.16 -4.56 -6.12
C LEU A 123 3.95 -5.39 -4.87
N THR A 124 2.71 -5.73 -4.57
CA THR A 124 2.38 -6.62 -3.46
C THR A 124 1.81 -7.92 -3.95
N ARG A 125 2.11 -8.99 -3.20
CA ARG A 125 1.48 -10.29 -3.35
C ARG A 125 0.87 -10.66 -2.02
N SER A 126 -0.44 -10.90 -2.01
CA SER A 126 -1.18 -11.13 -0.78
C SER A 126 -2.18 -12.26 -0.96
N VAL A 127 -2.36 -13.02 0.10
CA VAL A 127 -3.37 -14.08 0.13
C VAL A 127 -4.69 -13.45 0.56
N PHE A 128 -5.72 -13.67 -0.25
CA PHE A 128 -7.09 -13.29 0.06
C PHE A 128 -7.92 -14.54 0.29
N GLN A 129 -8.80 -14.48 1.27
CA GLN A 129 -9.75 -15.53 1.51
C GLN A 129 -10.86 -15.41 0.46
N ARG A 130 -11.24 -16.56 -0.12
CA ARG A 130 -12.41 -16.66 -0.97
C ARG A 130 -13.62 -16.98 -0.10
N LEU A 131 -14.74 -16.36 -0.40
CA LEU A 131 -15.97 -16.71 0.27
C LEU A 131 -16.42 -18.10 -0.22
N PRO A 132 -16.84 -18.99 0.67
CA PRO A 132 -17.39 -20.27 0.26
C PRO A 132 -18.64 -20.02 -0.58
N LYS A 133 -18.80 -20.84 -1.64
CA LYS A 133 -20.04 -20.81 -2.42
C LYS A 133 -21.21 -21.16 -1.52
N ALA A 134 -22.33 -20.44 -1.66
CA ALA A 134 -23.53 -20.79 -0.97
C ALA A 134 -23.89 -22.24 -1.32
N PRO A 135 -24.31 -23.07 -0.35
CA PRO A 135 -24.73 -24.42 -0.64
C PRO A 135 -25.91 -24.38 -1.60
N MET A 136 -25.86 -25.24 -2.62
CA MET A 136 -26.99 -25.41 -3.54
C MET A 136 -28.07 -26.18 -2.80
N GLU A 137 -29.22 -25.56 -2.70
CA GLU A 137 -30.42 -26.21 -2.16
C GLU A 137 -31.12 -27.01 -3.21
#